data_e5a3b294adb57d86af9f2bf54d0a6b6f
#
_entry.id   e5a3b294adb57d86af9f2bf54d0a6b6f
#
_cell.length_a   1.000
_cell.length_b   1.000
_cell.length_c   1.000
_cell.angle_alpha   90.00
_cell.angle_beta   90.00
_cell.angle_gamma   90.00
#
_symmetry.space_group_name_H-M   'P 1'
#
loop_
_entity.id
_entity.type
_entity.pdbx_description
1 polymer ?
#
loop_
_entity_poly.entity_id
_entity_poly.type
_entity_poly.pdbx_seq_one_letter_code
_entity_poly.pdbx_strand_id
1 'polypeptide(L)'
;VGMRGYGERYPHQLSGGQQQRVALARALAPEPAVVLLDEPFSRLDAALRASLREDVRQIVKRTGATTIFVTHDQEEALSIADVVVVMFDGKAVQVGAPQEIYTRPATRQVATFVGEANLLPGQASGITAECALGRVILATPQHGPVEIMIRPEAVELRAVRNGRAHIERIRYFGHDQSIHLCLHGGGELNVRSLPRPDLRVGQEVDVFVRGVVVAYPISR
;
A
#
# COMPACT_ATOMS: atom_id res chain seq x y z
N VAL A 1 16.46 -23.48 -3.77
CA VAL A 1 15.03 -23.27 -4.12
C VAL A 1 14.12 -24.40 -3.57
N GLY A 2 14.66 -25.39 -2.80
CA GLY A 2 13.84 -26.45 -2.18
C GLY A 2 13.23 -27.48 -3.14
N MET A 3 13.83 -27.70 -4.31
CA MET A 3 13.31 -28.59 -5.35
C MET A 3 14.07 -29.91 -5.49
N ARG A 4 14.73 -30.39 -4.40
CA ARG A 4 15.38 -31.73 -4.40
C ARG A 4 14.36 -32.82 -4.66
N GLY A 5 14.70 -33.80 -5.54
CA GLY A 5 13.83 -34.92 -5.91
C GLY A 5 12.81 -34.62 -7.03
N TYR A 6 12.84 -33.41 -7.60
CA TYR A 6 11.94 -33.06 -8.72
C TYR A 6 12.63 -33.01 -10.08
N GLY A 7 13.94 -33.37 -10.16
CA GLY A 7 14.74 -33.24 -11.38
C GLY A 7 14.23 -34.02 -12.58
N GLU A 8 13.57 -35.15 -12.35
CA GLU A 8 13.02 -36.03 -13.40
C GLU A 8 11.58 -35.68 -13.81
N ARG A 9 10.98 -34.64 -13.16
CA ARG A 9 9.58 -34.26 -13.47
C ARG A 9 9.51 -33.25 -14.61
N TYR A 10 8.56 -33.47 -15.50
CA TYR A 10 8.24 -32.52 -16.55
C TYR A 10 7.45 -31.31 -15.99
N PRO A 11 7.50 -30.13 -16.64
CA PRO A 11 6.79 -28.94 -16.16
C PRO A 11 5.30 -29.14 -15.89
N HIS A 12 4.60 -29.91 -16.70
CA HIS A 12 3.17 -30.20 -16.52
C HIS A 12 2.87 -31.09 -15.28
N GLN A 13 3.89 -31.72 -14.69
CA GLN A 13 3.78 -32.53 -13.47
C GLN A 13 4.09 -31.70 -12.20
N LEU A 14 4.35 -30.41 -12.34
CA LEU A 14 4.68 -29.49 -11.27
C LEU A 14 3.52 -28.52 -11.03
N SER A 15 3.26 -28.20 -9.75
CA SER A 15 2.34 -27.11 -9.43
C SER A 15 2.88 -25.75 -9.91
N GLY A 16 2.01 -24.74 -10.06
CA GLY A 16 2.44 -23.40 -10.48
C GLY A 16 3.57 -22.82 -9.62
N GLY A 17 3.50 -22.97 -8.30
CA GLY A 17 4.59 -22.55 -7.40
C GLY A 17 5.88 -23.34 -7.59
N GLN A 18 5.80 -24.65 -7.87
CA GLN A 18 6.98 -25.47 -8.19
C GLN A 18 7.61 -25.06 -9.51
N GLN A 19 6.78 -24.78 -10.54
CA GLN A 19 7.29 -24.25 -11.82
C GLN A 19 8.03 -22.93 -11.63
N GLN A 20 7.49 -22.03 -10.78
CA GLN A 20 8.12 -20.76 -10.47
C GLN A 20 9.47 -20.93 -9.78
N ARG A 21 9.56 -21.83 -8.79
CA ARG A 21 10.84 -22.16 -8.12
C ARG A 21 11.85 -22.75 -9.08
N VAL A 22 11.45 -23.57 -10.05
CA VAL A 22 12.33 -24.10 -11.09
C VAL A 22 12.80 -22.98 -12.02
N ALA A 23 11.91 -22.07 -12.43
CA ALA A 23 12.29 -20.92 -13.25
C ALA A 23 13.32 -20.03 -12.53
N LEU A 24 13.11 -19.76 -11.23
CA LEU A 24 14.07 -19.03 -10.40
C LEU A 24 15.42 -19.78 -10.26
N ALA A 25 15.40 -21.10 -10.04
CA ALA A 25 16.60 -21.91 -10.00
C ALA A 25 17.40 -21.83 -11.30
N ARG A 26 16.72 -21.90 -12.44
CA ARG A 26 17.32 -21.75 -13.76
C ARG A 26 17.95 -20.38 -13.96
N ALA A 27 17.29 -19.30 -13.51
CA ALA A 27 17.82 -17.95 -13.59
C ALA A 27 19.05 -17.74 -12.71
N LEU A 28 19.11 -18.40 -11.55
CA LEU A 28 20.21 -18.27 -10.57
C LEU A 28 21.38 -19.24 -10.82
N ALA A 29 21.18 -20.33 -11.56
CA ALA A 29 22.20 -21.37 -11.76
C ALA A 29 23.52 -20.86 -12.41
N PRO A 30 23.50 -19.89 -13.34
CA PRO A 30 24.74 -19.33 -13.89
C PRO A 30 25.39 -18.27 -12.99
N GLU A 31 24.91 -18.08 -11.75
CA GLU A 31 25.39 -17.06 -10.79
C GLU A 31 25.46 -15.65 -11.40
N PRO A 32 24.33 -15.14 -11.95
CA PRO A 32 24.32 -13.85 -12.64
C PRO A 32 24.54 -12.69 -11.68
N ALA A 33 25.13 -11.59 -12.17
CA ALA A 33 25.25 -10.35 -11.40
C ALA A 33 23.89 -9.70 -11.12
N VAL A 34 22.90 -9.87 -12.04
CA VAL A 34 21.56 -9.31 -11.95
C VAL A 34 20.53 -10.34 -12.41
N VAL A 35 19.46 -10.50 -11.64
CA VAL A 35 18.29 -11.31 -12.00
C VAL A 35 17.11 -10.37 -12.31
N LEU A 36 16.45 -10.61 -13.43
CA LEU A 36 15.23 -9.89 -13.80
C LEU A 36 14.01 -10.81 -13.62
N LEU A 37 13.05 -10.37 -12.82
CA LEU A 37 11.79 -11.08 -12.58
C LEU A 37 10.63 -10.19 -13.07
N ASP A 38 10.00 -10.62 -14.14
CA ASP A 38 8.87 -9.91 -14.73
C ASP A 38 7.56 -10.60 -14.35
N GLU A 39 6.75 -9.93 -13.54
CA GLU A 39 5.47 -10.40 -12.99
C GLU A 39 5.48 -11.87 -12.49
N PRO A 40 6.43 -12.28 -11.64
CA PRO A 40 6.64 -13.69 -11.35
C PRO A 40 5.49 -14.36 -10.60
N PHE A 41 4.54 -13.62 -10.05
CA PHE A 41 3.42 -14.18 -9.28
C PHE A 41 2.04 -13.97 -9.92
N SER A 42 1.96 -13.36 -11.11
CA SER A 42 0.70 -12.96 -11.75
C SER A 42 -0.28 -14.12 -12.04
N ARG A 43 0.23 -15.35 -12.18
CA ARG A 43 -0.57 -16.54 -12.51
C ARG A 43 -0.94 -17.42 -11.31
N LEU A 44 -0.68 -16.94 -10.07
CA LEU A 44 -0.88 -17.71 -8.87
C LEU A 44 -2.13 -17.26 -8.10
N ASP A 45 -2.76 -18.20 -7.39
CA ASP A 45 -3.80 -17.85 -6.42
C ASP A 45 -3.24 -17.08 -5.22
N ALA A 46 -4.10 -16.38 -4.47
CA ALA A 46 -3.67 -15.47 -3.41
C ALA A 46 -2.90 -16.16 -2.28
N ALA A 47 -3.28 -17.36 -1.89
CA ALA A 47 -2.62 -18.08 -0.79
C ALA A 47 -1.22 -18.56 -1.19
N LEU A 48 -1.10 -19.13 -2.39
CA LEU A 48 0.18 -19.57 -2.95
C LEU A 48 1.11 -18.38 -3.23
N ARG A 49 0.55 -17.25 -3.67
CA ARG A 49 1.29 -16.00 -3.92
C ARG A 49 1.98 -15.49 -2.65
N ALA A 50 1.25 -15.43 -1.52
CA ALA A 50 1.81 -14.96 -0.26
C ALA A 50 2.98 -15.82 0.23
N SER A 51 2.84 -17.15 0.18
CA SER A 51 3.90 -18.10 0.55
C SER A 51 5.11 -17.96 -0.37
N LEU A 52 4.88 -17.87 -1.69
CA LEU A 52 5.97 -17.84 -2.67
C LEU A 52 6.74 -16.51 -2.65
N ARG A 53 6.08 -15.40 -2.34
CA ARG A 53 6.74 -14.09 -2.12
C ARG A 53 7.86 -14.20 -1.08
N GLU A 54 7.54 -14.77 0.09
CA GLU A 54 8.53 -14.93 1.16
C GLU A 54 9.66 -15.89 0.76
N ASP A 55 9.33 -16.99 0.10
CA ASP A 55 10.34 -17.95 -0.40
C ASP A 55 11.30 -17.29 -1.40
N VAL A 56 10.78 -16.56 -2.38
CA VAL A 56 11.59 -15.85 -3.39
C VAL A 56 12.49 -14.82 -2.72
N ARG A 57 11.93 -14.02 -1.80
CA ARG A 57 12.71 -13.04 -1.03
C ARG A 57 13.87 -13.69 -0.29
N GLN A 58 13.64 -14.80 0.39
CA GLN A 58 14.68 -15.53 1.11
C GLN A 58 15.73 -16.14 0.18
N ILE A 59 15.32 -16.66 -0.98
CA ILE A 59 16.24 -17.21 -1.97
C ILE A 59 17.15 -16.11 -2.52
N VAL A 60 16.58 -15.00 -2.94
CA VAL A 60 17.33 -13.85 -3.47
C VAL A 60 18.30 -13.31 -2.42
N LYS A 61 17.86 -13.13 -1.17
CA LYS A 61 18.76 -12.67 -0.08
C LYS A 61 19.91 -13.63 0.20
N ARG A 62 19.67 -14.95 0.15
CA ARG A 62 20.71 -15.97 0.38
C ARG A 62 21.74 -16.05 -0.75
N THR A 63 21.34 -15.78 -1.98
CA THR A 63 22.24 -15.80 -3.13
C THR A 63 23.07 -14.51 -3.26
N GLY A 64 22.64 -13.43 -2.62
CA GLY A 64 23.27 -12.11 -2.75
C GLY A 64 23.13 -11.47 -4.14
N ALA A 65 22.32 -12.05 -5.03
CA ALA A 65 22.12 -11.54 -6.38
C ALA A 65 21.30 -10.26 -6.36
N THR A 66 21.75 -9.24 -7.07
CA THR A 66 20.93 -8.05 -7.33
C THR A 66 19.72 -8.46 -8.17
N THR A 67 18.52 -8.13 -7.70
CA THR A 67 17.29 -8.55 -8.38
C THR A 67 16.44 -7.33 -8.73
N ILE A 68 16.04 -7.23 -9.97
CA ILE A 68 15.04 -6.27 -10.44
C ILE A 68 13.73 -7.03 -10.59
N PHE A 69 12.72 -6.57 -9.86
CA PHE A 69 11.41 -7.18 -9.78
C PHE A 69 10.37 -6.24 -10.39
N VAL A 70 9.71 -6.66 -11.46
CA VAL A 70 8.65 -5.88 -12.10
C VAL A 70 7.31 -6.46 -11.70
N THR A 71 6.43 -5.64 -11.17
CA THR A 71 5.07 -6.03 -10.77
C THR A 71 4.11 -4.85 -10.85
N HIS A 72 2.82 -5.13 -11.05
CA HIS A 72 1.73 -4.19 -10.86
C HIS A 72 1.01 -4.38 -9.51
N ASP A 73 1.43 -5.37 -8.73
CA ASP A 73 0.88 -5.64 -7.39
C ASP A 73 1.64 -4.82 -6.34
N GLN A 74 0.90 -3.91 -5.69
CA GLN A 74 1.44 -2.99 -4.68
C GLN A 74 1.99 -3.73 -3.45
N GLU A 75 1.29 -4.81 -3.01
CA GLU A 75 1.75 -5.60 -1.87
C GLU A 75 3.06 -6.32 -2.17
N GLU A 76 3.23 -6.80 -3.41
CA GLU A 76 4.49 -7.41 -3.84
C GLU A 76 5.64 -6.41 -3.78
N ALA A 77 5.45 -5.23 -4.40
CA ALA A 77 6.47 -4.19 -4.42
C ALA A 77 6.87 -3.74 -3.01
N LEU A 78 5.87 -3.48 -2.15
CA LEU A 78 6.11 -2.97 -0.79
C LEU A 78 6.66 -4.02 0.18
N SER A 79 6.38 -5.33 -0.04
CA SER A 79 6.79 -6.40 0.89
C SER A 79 8.13 -7.05 0.54
N ILE A 80 8.54 -7.04 -0.74
CA ILE A 80 9.73 -7.76 -1.21
C ILE A 80 10.94 -6.83 -1.37
N ALA A 81 10.73 -5.64 -1.92
CA ALA A 81 11.80 -4.77 -2.37
C ALA A 81 12.53 -4.06 -1.22
N ASP A 82 13.82 -3.84 -1.37
CA ASP A 82 14.59 -2.93 -0.53
C ASP A 82 14.47 -1.48 -1.05
N VAL A 83 14.30 -1.32 -2.37
CA VAL A 83 14.04 -0.05 -3.05
C VAL A 83 12.91 -0.24 -4.05
N VAL A 84 11.94 0.66 -4.04
CA VAL A 84 10.82 0.70 -4.99
C VAL A 84 11.03 1.85 -5.97
N VAL A 85 10.80 1.57 -7.24
CA VAL A 85 10.74 2.57 -8.31
C VAL A 85 9.31 2.62 -8.83
N VAL A 86 8.62 3.73 -8.61
CA VAL A 86 7.28 3.95 -9.19
C VAL A 86 7.44 4.57 -10.57
N MET A 87 6.81 3.96 -11.56
CA MET A 87 6.90 4.39 -12.96
C MET A 87 5.52 4.72 -13.54
N PHE A 88 5.43 5.84 -14.25
CA PHE A 88 4.28 6.18 -15.10
C PHE A 88 4.79 6.63 -16.47
N ASP A 89 4.13 6.17 -17.50
CA ASP A 89 4.44 6.53 -18.91
C ASP A 89 5.94 6.38 -19.26
N GLY A 90 6.54 5.28 -18.78
CA GLY A 90 7.94 4.95 -19.02
C GLY A 90 8.96 5.81 -18.23
N LYS A 91 8.49 6.66 -17.30
CA LYS A 91 9.36 7.53 -16.48
C LYS A 91 9.32 7.13 -15.02
N ALA A 92 10.48 7.10 -14.37
CA ALA A 92 10.56 6.96 -12.92
C ALA A 92 10.09 8.27 -12.26
N VAL A 93 9.02 8.19 -11.46
CA VAL A 93 8.39 9.36 -10.79
C VAL A 93 8.81 9.48 -9.35
N GLN A 94 9.08 8.34 -8.70
CA GLN A 94 9.60 8.29 -7.33
C GLN A 94 10.45 7.04 -7.15
N VAL A 95 11.54 7.19 -6.40
CA VAL A 95 12.44 6.10 -6.00
C VAL A 95 12.68 6.24 -4.51
N GLY A 96 12.55 5.15 -3.75
CA GLY A 96 12.77 5.18 -2.30
C GLY A 96 12.50 3.83 -1.63
N ALA A 97 12.70 3.77 -0.33
CA ALA A 97 12.31 2.62 0.46
C ALA A 97 10.78 2.42 0.44
N PRO A 98 10.28 1.17 0.52
CA PRO A 98 8.84 0.88 0.50
C PRO A 98 8.03 1.75 1.47
N GLN A 99 8.51 1.90 2.70
CA GLN A 99 7.86 2.72 3.70
C GLN A 99 7.78 4.20 3.29
N GLU A 100 8.83 4.74 2.67
CA GLU A 100 8.87 6.13 2.19
C GLU A 100 7.87 6.34 1.06
N ILE A 101 7.87 5.44 0.06
CA ILE A 101 6.92 5.48 -1.07
C ILE A 101 5.47 5.49 -0.57
N TYR A 102 5.16 4.68 0.45
CA TYR A 102 3.82 4.57 1.00
C TYR A 102 3.42 5.76 1.87
N THR A 103 4.31 6.20 2.79
CA THR A 103 3.99 7.24 3.79
C THR A 103 4.23 8.66 3.29
N ARG A 104 5.12 8.84 2.31
CA ARG A 104 5.52 10.14 1.73
C ARG A 104 5.50 10.10 0.20
N PRO A 105 4.37 9.75 -0.42
CA PRO A 105 4.27 9.74 -1.87
C PRO A 105 4.52 11.15 -2.43
N ALA A 106 5.35 11.24 -3.47
CA ALA A 106 5.79 12.52 -4.04
C ALA A 106 4.65 13.27 -4.74
N THR A 107 3.66 12.55 -5.26
CA THR A 107 2.51 13.12 -5.96
C THR A 107 1.21 12.42 -5.55
N ARG A 108 0.08 13.09 -5.80
CA ARG A 108 -1.25 12.50 -5.66
C ARG A 108 -1.37 11.17 -6.45
N GLN A 109 -0.82 11.13 -7.66
CA GLN A 109 -0.86 9.94 -8.52
C GLN A 109 -0.12 8.77 -7.88
N VAL A 110 1.06 9.00 -7.30
CA VAL A 110 1.79 7.97 -6.55
C VAL A 110 0.98 7.55 -5.32
N ALA A 111 0.43 8.50 -4.55
CA ALA A 111 -0.36 8.20 -3.36
C ALA A 111 -1.51 7.22 -3.62
N THR A 112 -2.30 7.49 -4.67
CA THR A 112 -3.45 6.66 -5.04
C THR A 112 -3.08 5.37 -5.75
N PHE A 113 -1.91 5.34 -6.38
CA PHE A 113 -1.38 4.14 -7.04
C PHE A 113 -0.83 3.12 -6.04
N VAL A 114 -0.15 3.54 -4.98
CA VAL A 114 0.52 2.62 -4.03
C VAL A 114 -0.38 2.16 -2.88
N GLY A 115 -1.61 2.65 -2.79
CA GLY A 115 -2.58 2.22 -1.77
C GLY A 115 -3.77 3.14 -1.67
N GLU A 116 -4.77 2.72 -0.91
CA GLU A 116 -5.93 3.57 -0.62
C GLU A 116 -5.50 4.86 0.07
N ALA A 117 -6.11 5.99 -0.33
CA ALA A 117 -5.83 7.30 0.24
C ALA A 117 -7.11 8.12 0.30
N ASN A 118 -7.36 8.75 1.44
CA ASN A 118 -8.34 9.82 1.56
C ASN A 118 -7.69 11.12 1.08
N LEU A 119 -8.37 11.82 0.19
CA LEU A 119 -7.91 13.10 -0.34
C LEU A 119 -8.92 14.17 0.04
N LEU A 120 -8.52 15.11 0.89
CA LEU A 120 -9.38 16.16 1.40
C LEU A 120 -8.86 17.54 1.00
N PRO A 121 -9.74 18.45 0.53
CA PRO A 121 -9.35 19.83 0.33
C PRO A 121 -9.01 20.49 1.67
N GLY A 122 -8.02 21.37 1.67
CA GLY A 122 -7.61 22.11 2.85
C GLY A 122 -6.90 23.40 2.52
N GLN A 123 -6.66 24.21 3.55
CA GLN A 123 -5.92 25.46 3.49
C GLN A 123 -4.69 25.34 4.37
N ALA A 124 -3.51 25.34 3.75
CA ALA A 124 -2.24 25.20 4.45
C ALA A 124 -1.63 26.54 4.88
N SER A 125 -1.03 26.54 6.06
CA SER A 125 -0.26 27.64 6.63
C SER A 125 0.97 27.11 7.37
N GLY A 126 2.10 27.02 6.67
CA GLY A 126 3.32 26.42 7.19
C GLY A 126 3.17 24.91 7.39
N ILE A 127 3.45 24.44 8.59
CA ILE A 127 3.40 23.02 8.95
C ILE A 127 2.01 22.53 9.37
N THR A 128 0.97 23.33 9.21
CA THR A 128 -0.42 22.95 9.53
C THR A 128 -1.35 23.22 8.35
N ALA A 129 -2.44 22.47 8.26
CA ALA A 129 -3.54 22.77 7.37
C ALA A 129 -4.89 22.60 8.07
N GLU A 130 -5.85 23.45 7.71
CA GLU A 130 -7.24 23.33 8.13
C GLU A 130 -8.04 22.60 7.04
N CYS A 131 -8.83 21.60 7.42
CA CYS A 131 -9.70 20.82 6.54
C CYS A 131 -11.00 20.44 7.24
N ALA A 132 -11.84 19.64 6.61
CA ALA A 132 -13.12 19.16 7.18
C ALA A 132 -12.92 18.37 8.51
N LEU A 133 -11.75 17.82 8.75
CA LEU A 133 -11.41 17.13 10.00
C LEU A 133 -10.84 18.05 11.08
N GLY A 134 -10.74 19.37 10.82
CA GLY A 134 -10.05 20.35 11.64
C GLY A 134 -8.60 20.49 11.25
N ARG A 135 -7.77 20.89 12.23
CA ARG A 135 -6.33 21.13 12.00
C ARG A 135 -5.54 19.84 11.98
N VAL A 136 -4.72 19.67 10.92
CA VAL A 136 -3.77 18.56 10.76
C VAL A 136 -2.34 19.07 10.63
N ILE A 137 -1.37 18.22 10.97
CA ILE A 137 0.06 18.55 10.88
C ILE A 137 0.60 18.00 9.55
N LEU A 138 1.29 18.83 8.79
CA LEU A 138 1.86 18.47 7.51
C LEU A 138 3.30 17.93 7.66
N ALA A 139 3.66 16.94 6.85
CA ALA A 139 5.00 16.39 6.79
C ALA A 139 6.04 17.40 6.24
N THR A 140 5.58 18.30 5.38
CA THR A 140 6.38 19.40 4.80
C THR A 140 5.56 20.69 4.82
N PRO A 141 6.21 21.86 5.07
CA PRO A 141 5.50 23.14 5.05
C PRO A 141 4.86 23.39 3.69
N GLN A 142 3.61 23.87 3.70
CA GLN A 142 2.85 24.27 2.52
C GLN A 142 2.09 25.56 2.79
N HIS A 143 1.67 26.26 1.73
CA HIS A 143 0.90 27.49 1.83
C HIS A 143 -0.22 27.52 0.77
N GLY A 144 -1.38 28.05 1.15
CA GLY A 144 -2.52 28.17 0.26
C GLY A 144 -3.36 26.92 0.12
N PRO A 145 -4.16 26.80 -0.96
CA PRO A 145 -5.02 25.64 -1.19
C PRO A 145 -4.21 24.37 -1.42
N VAL A 146 -4.56 23.30 -0.70
CA VAL A 146 -3.89 21.99 -0.80
C VAL A 146 -4.91 20.87 -0.82
N GLU A 147 -4.52 19.75 -1.39
CA GLU A 147 -5.18 18.46 -1.22
C GLU A 147 -4.38 17.63 -0.20
N ILE A 148 -5.01 17.31 0.91
CA ILE A 148 -4.40 16.60 2.04
C ILE A 148 -4.62 15.10 1.86
N MET A 149 -3.55 14.33 1.82
CA MET A 149 -3.56 12.88 1.73
C MET A 149 -3.49 12.25 3.12
N ILE A 150 -4.48 11.42 3.46
CA ILE A 150 -4.56 10.70 4.73
C ILE A 150 -4.75 9.21 4.43
N ARG A 151 -3.85 8.36 4.95
CA ARG A 151 -4.02 6.92 4.85
C ARG A 151 -5.21 6.44 5.70
N PRO A 152 -6.02 5.47 5.23
CA PRO A 152 -7.18 4.98 5.97
C PRO A 152 -6.86 4.47 7.38
N GLU A 153 -5.69 3.87 7.58
CA GLU A 153 -5.22 3.39 8.88
C GLU A 153 -4.70 4.50 9.82
N ALA A 154 -4.47 5.70 9.30
CA ALA A 154 -4.12 6.87 10.10
C ALA A 154 -5.35 7.58 10.69
N VAL A 155 -6.55 7.15 10.32
CA VAL A 155 -7.81 7.72 10.81
C VAL A 155 -8.29 6.94 12.03
N GLU A 156 -8.55 7.64 13.12
CA GLU A 156 -9.14 7.09 14.35
C GLU A 156 -10.57 7.59 14.53
N LEU A 157 -11.41 6.69 15.03
CA LEU A 157 -12.82 6.96 15.29
C LEU A 157 -13.14 6.87 16.78
N ARG A 158 -13.94 7.83 17.25
CA ARG A 158 -14.55 7.80 18.57
C ARG A 158 -16.07 7.92 18.42
N ALA A 159 -16.79 6.95 18.94
CA ALA A 159 -18.25 7.01 18.99
C ALA A 159 -18.71 8.16 19.90
N VAL A 160 -19.59 9.00 19.39
CA VAL A 160 -20.17 10.16 20.09
C VAL A 160 -21.64 10.35 19.67
N ARG A 161 -22.39 11.24 20.37
CA ARG A 161 -23.79 11.49 20.02
C ARG A 161 -23.96 12.50 18.88
N ASN A 162 -23.05 13.49 18.79
CA ASN A 162 -23.05 14.53 17.74
C ASN A 162 -21.63 14.61 17.20
N GLY A 163 -21.28 13.71 16.29
CA GLY A 163 -19.97 13.62 15.69
C GLY A 163 -19.80 14.50 14.46
N ARG A 164 -18.61 14.49 13.89
CA ARG A 164 -18.32 15.17 12.61
C ARG A 164 -18.71 14.33 11.39
N ALA A 165 -18.97 13.05 11.59
CA ALA A 165 -19.30 12.09 10.56
C ALA A 165 -20.27 11.02 11.08
N HIS A 166 -20.95 10.38 10.16
CA HIS A 166 -21.67 9.14 10.45
C HIS A 166 -21.12 7.98 9.65
N ILE A 167 -21.24 6.78 10.21
CA ILE A 167 -20.83 5.55 9.56
C ILE A 167 -21.87 5.14 8.54
N GLU A 168 -21.53 5.15 7.26
CA GLU A 168 -22.41 4.71 6.19
C GLU A 168 -22.33 3.20 5.96
N ARG A 169 -21.11 2.63 6.05
CA ARG A 169 -20.88 1.22 5.76
C ARG A 169 -19.68 0.66 6.52
N ILE A 170 -19.79 -0.59 6.96
CA ILE A 170 -18.71 -1.38 7.54
C ILE A 170 -18.55 -2.65 6.71
N ARG A 171 -17.30 -2.94 6.29
CA ARG A 171 -16.92 -4.20 5.65
C ARG A 171 -15.90 -4.90 6.53
N TYR A 172 -16.19 -6.14 6.89
CA TYR A 172 -15.31 -6.97 7.73
C TYR A 172 -14.50 -7.93 6.87
N PHE A 173 -13.17 -7.99 7.09
CA PHE A 173 -12.23 -8.83 6.34
C PHE A 173 -11.55 -9.89 7.23
N GLY A 174 -12.07 -10.18 8.41
CA GLY A 174 -11.52 -11.13 9.36
C GLY A 174 -10.52 -10.48 10.31
N HIS A 175 -9.34 -10.17 9.85
CA HIS A 175 -8.27 -9.55 10.65
C HIS A 175 -8.42 -8.03 10.79
N ASP A 176 -9.12 -7.39 9.89
CA ASP A 176 -9.40 -5.96 9.90
C ASP A 176 -10.79 -5.65 9.34
N GLN A 177 -11.14 -4.37 9.32
CA GLN A 177 -12.36 -3.85 8.72
C GLN A 177 -12.12 -2.52 8.02
N SER A 178 -12.89 -2.27 6.96
CA SER A 178 -12.99 -0.98 6.29
C SER A 178 -14.30 -0.33 6.70
N ILE A 179 -14.25 0.93 7.12
CA ILE A 179 -15.39 1.75 7.52
C ILE A 179 -15.46 2.93 6.57
N HIS A 180 -16.61 3.10 5.92
CA HIS A 180 -16.89 4.24 5.07
C HIS A 180 -17.73 5.27 5.84
N LEU A 181 -17.27 6.51 5.84
CA LEU A 181 -17.87 7.63 6.58
C LEU A 181 -18.33 8.71 5.62
N CYS A 182 -19.48 9.32 5.94
CA CYS A 182 -19.89 10.60 5.36
C CYS A 182 -19.67 11.71 6.39
N LEU A 183 -18.96 12.76 5.98
CA LEU A 183 -18.69 13.94 6.81
C LEU A 183 -19.89 14.91 6.75
N HIS A 184 -20.32 15.47 7.88
CA HIS A 184 -21.41 16.46 7.91
C HIS A 184 -21.09 17.76 7.16
N GLY A 185 -19.82 18.11 7.05
CA GLY A 185 -19.33 19.24 6.25
C GLY A 185 -19.16 18.93 4.75
N GLY A 186 -19.57 17.73 4.30
CA GLY A 186 -19.37 17.23 2.95
C GLY A 186 -18.07 16.48 2.76
N GLY A 187 -18.11 15.46 1.90
CA GLY A 187 -17.00 14.57 1.64
C GLY A 187 -17.11 13.21 2.35
N GLU A 188 -16.28 12.30 1.93
CA GLU A 188 -16.27 10.91 2.36
C GLU A 188 -14.88 10.50 2.84
N LEU A 189 -14.81 9.55 3.75
CA LEU A 189 -13.57 8.98 4.26
C LEU A 189 -13.64 7.46 4.31
N ASN A 190 -12.56 6.80 3.94
CA ASN A 190 -12.33 5.41 4.23
C ASN A 190 -11.40 5.28 5.44
N VAL A 191 -11.77 4.42 6.38
CA VAL A 191 -11.00 4.12 7.57
C VAL A 191 -10.66 2.64 7.59
N ARG A 192 -9.42 2.29 7.89
CA ARG A 192 -8.98 0.92 8.09
C ARG A 192 -8.58 0.71 9.54
N SER A 193 -9.17 -0.26 10.20
CA SER A 193 -8.91 -0.51 11.62
C SER A 193 -9.00 -2.00 11.95
N LEU A 194 -8.47 -2.38 13.10
CA LEU A 194 -8.85 -3.67 13.69
C LEU A 194 -10.35 -3.71 13.93
N PRO A 195 -10.96 -4.92 14.00
CA PRO A 195 -12.39 -5.07 14.25
C PRO A 195 -12.85 -4.29 15.49
N ARG A 196 -13.87 -3.46 15.33
CA ARG A 196 -14.47 -2.59 16.35
C ARG A 196 -15.95 -2.96 16.52
N PRO A 197 -16.29 -3.91 17.42
CA PRO A 197 -17.66 -4.36 17.63
C PRO A 197 -18.59 -3.31 18.26
N ASP A 198 -18.00 -2.24 18.79
CA ASP A 198 -18.69 -1.07 19.34
C ASP A 198 -19.18 -0.09 18.26
N LEU A 199 -18.76 -0.23 17.02
CA LEU A 199 -19.15 0.64 15.90
C LEU A 199 -20.26 -0.01 15.07
N ARG A 200 -21.25 0.80 14.65
CA ARG A 200 -22.42 0.35 13.87
C ARG A 200 -22.73 1.34 12.74
N VAL A 201 -23.32 0.83 11.67
CA VAL A 201 -23.85 1.67 10.58
C VAL A 201 -24.90 2.63 11.14
N GLY A 202 -24.87 3.87 10.67
CA GLY A 202 -25.72 4.96 11.15
C GLY A 202 -25.20 5.66 12.41
N GLN A 203 -24.13 5.19 13.03
CA GLN A 203 -23.59 5.76 14.25
C GLN A 203 -22.79 7.03 13.97
N GLU A 204 -22.97 8.02 14.82
CA GLU A 204 -22.19 9.27 14.83
C GLU A 204 -20.81 9.04 15.44
N VAL A 205 -19.79 9.60 14.79
CA VAL A 205 -18.40 9.47 15.22
C VAL A 205 -17.65 10.80 15.08
N ASP A 206 -16.73 11.04 16.00
CA ASP A 206 -15.64 12.00 15.80
C ASP A 206 -14.47 11.31 15.10
N VAL A 207 -13.80 12.09 14.26
CA VAL A 207 -12.71 11.63 13.41
C VAL A 207 -11.43 12.36 13.80
N PHE A 208 -10.37 11.61 14.05
CA PHE A 208 -9.04 12.11 14.39
C PHE A 208 -8.02 11.55 13.41
N VAL A 209 -6.98 12.33 13.12
CA VAL A 209 -5.88 11.91 12.25
C VAL A 209 -4.63 11.74 13.11
N ARG A 210 -4.01 10.56 13.04
CA ARG A 210 -2.76 10.28 13.73
C ARG A 210 -1.56 10.71 12.90
N GLY A 211 -0.57 11.32 13.58
CA GLY A 211 0.71 11.66 13.01
C GLY A 211 0.67 12.84 12.05
N VAL A 212 1.62 12.85 11.13
CA VAL A 212 1.75 13.88 10.11
C VAL A 212 1.18 13.39 8.78
N VAL A 213 0.61 14.29 7.99
CA VAL A 213 0.00 13.97 6.69
C VAL A 213 0.74 14.67 5.55
N VAL A 214 0.61 14.13 4.34
CA VAL A 214 1.16 14.74 3.13
C VAL A 214 0.12 15.66 2.52
N ALA A 215 0.55 16.79 1.97
CA ALA A 215 -0.32 17.71 1.25
C ALA A 215 0.28 18.07 -0.10
N TYR A 216 -0.57 18.13 -1.12
CA TYR A 216 -0.21 18.49 -2.48
C TYR A 216 -0.79 19.86 -2.82
N PRO A 217 0.02 20.80 -3.35
CA PRO A 217 -0.50 22.09 -3.82
C PRO A 217 -1.55 21.88 -4.92
N ILE A 218 -2.66 22.58 -4.81
CA ILE A 218 -3.65 22.65 -5.89
C ILE A 218 -3.25 23.80 -6.79
N SER A 219 -2.63 23.46 -7.95
CA SER A 219 -2.38 24.47 -8.99
C SER A 219 -3.71 24.98 -9.52
N ARG A 220 -3.86 26.30 -9.59
CA ARG A 220 -5.00 26.97 -10.22
C ARG A 220 -4.96 26.81 -11.73
#